data_dc39eef1d0836a04787e3f7792c232cc
#
_entry.id   dc39eef1d0836a04787e3f7792c232cc
#
_cell.length_a   1.000
_cell.length_b   1.000
_cell.length_c   1.000
_cell.angle_alpha   90.00
_cell.angle_beta   90.00
_cell.angle_gamma   90.00
#
_symmetry.space_group_name_H-M   'P 1'
#
loop_
_entity.id
_entity.type
_entity.pdbx_description
1 polymer ?
#
loop_
_entity_poly.entity_id
_entity_poly.type
_entity_poly.pdbx_seq_one_letter_code
_entity_poly.pdbx_strand_id
1 'polypeptide(L)'
;STCIQCGTCSSSCPTYFAMDAPPRRLWRMLSLGLKEEIVRFSTFWLCTACNTCTIRCPRGIDVSEAMRQIREWIIRDQMQEPPRALTMMSEMIVQSHNMKGEDNESRLIWSSNLPGEISAPKRKAEVLWYVGCVSSFYPMAYKIPQSMVQILGRSGVDFTLLGGEEWCCGFPLYTGGMSDRVHDLAVHNLERVRATGAKILVSTCASCYHTWKHIYPEMLSDFPEDLEVLHATEYLARLVDRGQLKLGPVEEVITYHDPCDLGKRSGIFDEPRYVLEHIPGLELREMANYRQNSLCCGGGGNVETFSPDTVNEAARRRLLQAEATGASSIVSACQQCMRTLFNGARKNRIRLRAVDISQIVLESVERAEA
;
A
#
# COMPACT_ATOMS: atom_id res chain seq x y z
N SER A 1 -15.87 -21.11 -9.63
CA SER A 1 -15.27 -21.66 -10.87
C SER A 1 -14.22 -22.72 -10.55
N THR A 2 -14.13 -23.75 -11.39
CA THR A 2 -13.21 -24.87 -11.12
C THR A 2 -11.83 -24.59 -11.69
N CYS A 3 -10.77 -24.86 -10.91
CA CYS A 3 -9.38 -24.73 -11.32
C CYS A 3 -9.02 -25.78 -12.39
N ILE A 4 -8.53 -25.33 -13.56
CA ILE A 4 -8.09 -26.19 -14.67
C ILE A 4 -6.61 -26.56 -14.59
N GLN A 5 -5.91 -26.21 -13.52
CA GLN A 5 -4.50 -26.54 -13.28
C GLN A 5 -3.52 -26.01 -14.36
N CYS A 6 -3.82 -24.86 -14.98
CA CYS A 6 -2.99 -24.27 -16.05
C CYS A 6 -1.60 -23.80 -15.58
N GLY A 7 -1.40 -23.53 -14.27
CA GLY A 7 -0.12 -23.12 -13.71
C GLY A 7 0.18 -21.62 -13.75
N THR A 8 -0.69 -20.79 -14.34
CA THR A 8 -0.48 -19.32 -14.44
C THR A 8 -0.22 -18.67 -13.08
N CYS A 9 -0.94 -19.08 -12.03
CA CYS A 9 -0.73 -18.54 -10.67
C CYS A 9 0.68 -18.83 -10.13
N SER A 10 1.30 -19.95 -10.50
CA SER A 10 2.66 -20.32 -10.10
C SER A 10 3.70 -19.54 -10.89
N SER A 11 3.55 -19.49 -12.22
CA SER A 11 4.50 -18.77 -13.09
C SER A 11 4.50 -17.26 -12.91
N SER A 12 3.39 -16.71 -12.41
CA SER A 12 3.23 -15.26 -12.17
C SER A 12 3.61 -14.82 -10.75
N CYS A 13 3.84 -15.76 -9.82
CA CYS A 13 4.05 -15.43 -8.41
C CYS A 13 5.43 -14.82 -8.19
N PRO A 14 5.52 -13.60 -7.61
CA PRO A 14 6.79 -12.91 -7.38
C PRO A 14 7.67 -13.60 -6.33
N THR A 15 7.09 -14.41 -5.45
CA THR A 15 7.78 -15.12 -4.36
C THR A 15 7.84 -16.64 -4.57
N TYR A 16 7.48 -17.10 -5.76
CA TYR A 16 7.49 -18.53 -6.12
C TYR A 16 8.82 -19.23 -5.80
N PHE A 17 9.94 -18.55 -5.99
CA PHE A 17 11.28 -19.07 -5.76
C PHE A 17 11.57 -19.46 -4.30
N ALA A 18 10.81 -18.92 -3.35
CA ALA A 18 10.94 -19.20 -1.91
C ALA A 18 9.91 -20.20 -1.39
N MET A 19 8.93 -20.60 -2.22
CA MET A 19 7.84 -21.47 -1.82
C MET A 19 8.25 -22.95 -1.91
N ASP A 20 7.89 -23.71 -0.89
CA ASP A 20 8.09 -25.18 -0.82
C ASP A 20 7.10 -25.95 -1.71
N ALA A 21 5.95 -25.37 -2.00
CA ALA A 21 5.02 -25.87 -3.01
C ALA A 21 4.48 -24.72 -3.87
N PRO A 22 4.48 -24.84 -5.22
CA PRO A 22 3.91 -23.79 -6.05
C PRO A 22 2.40 -23.64 -5.84
N PRO A 23 1.82 -22.45 -6.01
CA PRO A 23 0.38 -22.22 -5.86
C PRO A 23 -0.50 -23.23 -6.59
N ARG A 24 -0.14 -23.63 -7.81
CA ARG A 24 -0.87 -24.65 -8.56
C ARG A 24 -0.97 -25.98 -7.79
N ARG A 25 0.11 -26.43 -7.14
CA ARG A 25 0.13 -27.66 -6.34
C ARG A 25 -0.80 -27.52 -5.14
N LEU A 26 -0.78 -26.39 -4.46
CA LEU A 26 -1.68 -26.10 -3.34
C LEU A 26 -3.15 -26.21 -3.77
N TRP A 27 -3.53 -25.63 -4.92
CA TRP A 27 -4.89 -25.73 -5.46
C TRP A 27 -5.27 -27.18 -5.83
N ARG A 28 -4.33 -27.97 -6.33
CA ARG A 28 -4.59 -29.38 -6.62
C ARG A 28 -4.86 -30.16 -5.35
N MET A 29 -4.09 -29.92 -4.29
CA MET A 29 -4.27 -30.59 -2.99
C MET A 29 -5.60 -30.19 -2.35
N LEU A 30 -5.99 -28.90 -2.40
CA LEU A 30 -7.31 -28.43 -1.97
C LEU A 30 -8.44 -29.17 -2.72
N SER A 31 -8.32 -29.29 -4.04
CA SER A 31 -9.33 -30.00 -4.85
C SER A 31 -9.45 -31.50 -4.55
N LEU A 32 -8.44 -32.09 -3.94
CA LEU A 32 -8.40 -33.50 -3.50
C LEU A 32 -8.76 -33.66 -2.02
N GLY A 33 -9.05 -32.56 -1.29
CA GLY A 33 -9.39 -32.59 0.13
C GLY A 33 -8.21 -32.90 1.07
N LEU A 34 -6.96 -32.75 0.61
CA LEU A 34 -5.74 -33.08 1.35
C LEU A 34 -5.41 -31.95 2.35
N LYS A 35 -6.24 -31.80 3.38
CA LYS A 35 -6.15 -30.68 4.34
C LYS A 35 -4.88 -30.73 5.19
N GLU A 36 -4.53 -31.91 5.70
CA GLU A 36 -3.38 -32.10 6.59
C GLU A 36 -2.04 -31.90 5.88
N GLU A 37 -1.99 -32.21 4.58
CA GLU A 37 -0.80 -31.98 3.77
C GLU A 37 -0.61 -30.50 3.44
N ILE A 38 -1.70 -29.77 3.18
CA ILE A 38 -1.67 -28.33 2.85
C ILE A 38 -1.06 -27.54 3.98
N VAL A 39 -1.45 -27.79 5.22
CA VAL A 39 -0.98 -27.04 6.40
C VAL A 39 0.52 -27.21 6.69
N ARG A 40 1.16 -28.23 6.10
CA ARG A 40 2.60 -28.44 6.23
C ARG A 40 3.45 -27.50 5.38
N PHE A 41 2.85 -26.84 4.39
CA PHE A 41 3.57 -25.94 3.48
C PHE A 41 3.61 -24.50 4.02
N SER A 42 4.70 -23.79 3.69
CA SER A 42 4.86 -22.37 3.97
C SER A 42 4.31 -21.46 2.87
N THR A 43 3.90 -22.02 1.74
CA THR A 43 3.50 -21.32 0.52
C THR A 43 2.50 -20.19 0.74
N PHE A 44 1.45 -20.45 1.50
CA PHE A 44 0.42 -19.45 1.78
C PHE A 44 0.94 -18.31 2.69
N TRP A 45 1.91 -18.58 3.59
CA TRP A 45 2.56 -17.51 4.38
C TRP A 45 3.45 -16.62 3.51
N LEU A 46 4.11 -17.16 2.48
CA LEU A 46 4.97 -16.40 1.57
C LEU A 46 4.20 -15.63 0.48
N CYS A 47 2.87 -15.65 0.51
CA CYS A 47 2.04 -14.86 -0.40
C CYS A 47 2.09 -13.38 -0.03
N THR A 48 2.54 -12.52 -0.95
CA THR A 48 2.57 -11.06 -0.79
C THR A 48 1.22 -10.38 -1.01
N ALA A 49 0.15 -11.12 -1.19
CA ALA A 49 -1.19 -10.62 -1.51
C ALA A 49 -1.26 -9.65 -2.71
N CYS A 50 -0.34 -9.78 -3.68
CA CYS A 50 -0.17 -8.82 -4.78
C CYS A 50 -1.21 -8.92 -5.92
N ASN A 51 -2.17 -9.80 -5.82
CA ASN A 51 -3.27 -10.01 -6.76
C ASN A 51 -2.88 -10.39 -8.21
N THR A 52 -1.59 -10.61 -8.52
CA THR A 52 -1.15 -10.93 -9.88
C THR A 52 -1.72 -12.26 -10.40
N CYS A 53 -1.79 -13.27 -9.52
CA CYS A 53 -2.35 -14.59 -9.87
C CYS A 53 -3.86 -14.54 -10.10
N THR A 54 -4.59 -13.66 -9.41
CA THR A 54 -6.04 -13.43 -9.57
C THR A 54 -6.34 -12.84 -10.94
N ILE A 55 -5.73 -11.70 -11.28
CA ILE A 55 -6.00 -11.02 -12.55
C ILE A 55 -5.55 -11.81 -13.77
N ARG A 56 -4.59 -12.72 -13.62
CA ARG A 56 -4.11 -13.59 -14.69
C ARG A 56 -4.80 -14.94 -14.74
N CYS A 57 -5.73 -15.24 -13.82
CA CYS A 57 -6.43 -16.50 -13.80
C CYS A 57 -7.41 -16.61 -14.96
N PRO A 58 -7.24 -17.57 -15.93
CA PRO A 58 -8.13 -17.69 -17.07
C PRO A 58 -9.53 -18.18 -16.67
N ARG A 59 -9.72 -18.59 -15.41
CA ARG A 59 -11.00 -19.03 -14.85
C ARG A 59 -11.65 -18.00 -13.93
N GLY A 60 -11.05 -16.81 -13.78
CA GLY A 60 -11.57 -15.76 -12.90
C GLY A 60 -11.61 -16.16 -11.42
N ILE A 61 -10.70 -17.05 -10.98
CA ILE A 61 -10.62 -17.42 -9.56
C ILE A 61 -9.86 -16.32 -8.82
N ASP A 62 -10.42 -15.84 -7.72
CA ASP A 62 -9.67 -14.96 -6.81
C ASP A 62 -8.68 -15.78 -5.97
N VAL A 63 -7.51 -15.99 -6.58
CA VAL A 63 -6.42 -16.80 -6.00
C VAL A 63 -5.81 -16.11 -4.79
N SER A 64 -5.74 -14.77 -4.82
CA SER A 64 -5.16 -13.97 -3.74
C SER A 64 -6.04 -13.99 -2.49
N GLU A 65 -7.34 -13.86 -2.67
CA GLU A 65 -8.30 -13.96 -1.58
C GLU A 65 -8.36 -15.39 -1.01
N ALA A 66 -8.35 -16.40 -1.87
CA ALA A 66 -8.30 -17.79 -1.41
C ALA A 66 -7.03 -18.07 -0.56
N MET A 67 -5.87 -17.44 -0.87
CA MET A 67 -4.67 -17.56 -0.03
C MET A 67 -4.87 -16.92 1.36
N ARG A 68 -5.55 -15.78 1.41
CA ARG A 68 -5.91 -15.11 2.67
C ARG A 68 -6.86 -15.99 3.51
N GLN A 69 -7.89 -16.55 2.86
CA GLN A 69 -8.86 -17.43 3.52
C GLN A 69 -8.21 -18.72 4.04
N ILE A 70 -7.18 -19.24 3.37
CA ILE A 70 -6.40 -20.37 3.90
C ILE A 70 -5.68 -19.98 5.18
N ARG A 71 -5.04 -18.80 5.24
CA ARG A 71 -4.42 -18.29 6.49
C ARG A 71 -5.44 -18.20 7.61
N GLU A 72 -6.60 -17.59 7.34
CA GLU A 72 -7.68 -17.43 8.29
C GLU A 72 -8.22 -18.78 8.79
N TRP A 73 -8.45 -19.73 7.87
CA TRP A 73 -8.87 -21.08 8.21
C TRP A 73 -7.84 -21.79 9.10
N ILE A 74 -6.57 -21.72 8.79
CA ILE A 74 -5.49 -22.37 9.55
C ILE A 74 -5.40 -21.77 10.98
N ILE A 75 -5.51 -20.46 11.11
CA ILE A 75 -5.45 -19.76 12.40
C ILE A 75 -6.68 -20.11 13.24
N ARG A 76 -7.88 -19.99 12.65
CA ARG A 76 -9.15 -20.24 13.33
C ARG A 76 -9.25 -21.67 13.84
N ASP A 77 -8.88 -22.65 13.00
CA ASP A 77 -9.00 -24.07 13.34
C ASP A 77 -7.72 -24.61 14.04
N GLN A 78 -6.78 -23.72 14.39
CA GLN A 78 -5.51 -24.02 15.10
C GLN A 78 -4.70 -25.16 14.46
N MET A 79 -4.72 -25.27 13.15
CA MET A 79 -4.07 -26.36 12.43
C MET A 79 -2.55 -26.21 12.33
N GLN A 80 -2.04 -25.00 12.38
CA GLN A 80 -0.63 -24.64 12.41
C GLN A 80 -0.45 -23.28 13.09
N GLU A 81 0.61 -23.12 13.84
CA GLU A 81 0.99 -21.80 14.37
C GLU A 81 1.45 -20.88 13.23
N PRO A 82 0.93 -19.65 13.16
CA PRO A 82 1.46 -18.64 12.25
C PRO A 82 2.95 -18.38 12.53
N PRO A 83 3.71 -17.84 11.56
CA PRO A 83 5.07 -17.37 11.84
C PRO A 83 5.09 -16.44 13.07
N ARG A 84 5.93 -16.74 14.06
CA ARG A 84 5.97 -16.02 15.34
C ARG A 84 6.02 -14.50 15.18
N ALA A 85 6.78 -13.99 14.20
CA ALA A 85 6.85 -12.56 13.93
C ALA A 85 5.50 -11.97 13.46
N LEU A 86 4.69 -12.76 12.76
CA LEU A 86 3.33 -12.35 12.36
C LEU A 86 2.39 -12.26 13.57
N THR A 87 2.47 -13.23 14.48
CA THR A 87 1.72 -13.20 15.74
C THR A 87 2.10 -11.99 16.59
N MET A 88 3.39 -11.75 16.80
CA MET A 88 3.91 -10.59 17.54
C MET A 88 3.47 -9.26 16.93
N MET A 89 3.51 -9.14 15.60
CA MET A 89 3.01 -7.95 14.90
C MET A 89 1.50 -7.76 15.12
N SER A 90 0.73 -8.83 15.07
CA SER A 90 -0.72 -8.77 15.31
C SER A 90 -1.04 -8.29 16.75
N GLU A 91 -0.37 -8.86 17.74
CA GLU A 91 -0.52 -8.44 19.15
C GLU A 91 -0.11 -6.96 19.33
N MET A 92 0.99 -6.56 18.72
CA MET A 92 1.44 -5.16 18.73
C MET A 92 0.38 -4.22 18.15
N ILE A 93 -0.20 -4.55 17.00
CA ILE A 93 -1.24 -3.71 16.38
C ILE A 93 -2.48 -3.62 17.27
N VAL A 94 -2.90 -4.72 17.88
CA VAL A 94 -4.07 -4.72 18.78
C VAL A 94 -3.82 -3.90 20.05
N GLN A 95 -2.60 -3.96 20.61
CA GLN A 95 -2.26 -3.26 21.86
C GLN A 95 -1.96 -1.76 21.66
N SER A 96 -1.19 -1.43 20.64
CA SER A 96 -0.72 -0.06 20.41
C SER A 96 -1.49 0.67 19.29
N HIS A 97 -2.40 -0.02 18.60
CA HIS A 97 -3.19 0.49 17.48
C HIS A 97 -2.34 0.99 16.29
N ASN A 98 -1.09 0.52 16.19
CA ASN A 98 -0.20 0.81 15.07
C ASN A 98 0.80 -0.33 14.78
N MET A 99 1.42 -0.30 13.60
CA MET A 99 2.36 -1.34 13.15
C MET A 99 3.74 -1.28 13.84
N LYS A 100 4.04 -0.25 14.61
CA LYS A 100 5.38 -0.02 15.15
C LYS A 100 5.47 -0.29 16.65
N GLY A 101 4.34 -0.30 17.36
CA GLY A 101 4.30 -0.44 18.82
C GLY A 101 4.69 0.85 19.55
N GLU A 102 4.79 1.96 18.84
CA GLU A 102 5.07 3.28 19.43
C GLU A 102 3.80 3.91 20.01
N ASP A 103 3.96 4.95 20.82
CA ASP A 103 2.84 5.78 21.27
C ASP A 103 2.21 6.52 20.08
N ASN A 104 0.89 6.45 19.94
CA ASN A 104 0.17 7.13 18.87
C ASN A 104 0.30 8.66 18.92
N GLU A 105 0.54 9.27 20.07
CA GLU A 105 0.85 10.70 20.18
C GLU A 105 2.08 11.08 19.36
N SER A 106 3.01 10.15 19.12
CA SER A 106 4.20 10.37 18.29
C SER A 106 3.93 10.31 16.78
N ARG A 107 2.67 10.05 16.32
CA ARG A 107 2.32 9.96 14.89
C ARG A 107 2.66 11.20 14.08
N LEU A 108 2.75 12.36 14.72
CA LEU A 108 3.08 13.64 14.08
C LEU A 108 4.55 14.01 14.15
N ILE A 109 5.44 13.15 14.65
CA ILE A 109 6.87 13.45 14.79
C ILE A 109 7.53 13.88 13.47
N TRP A 110 7.03 13.39 12.33
CA TRP A 110 7.49 13.78 11.00
C TRP A 110 7.28 15.27 10.69
N SER A 111 6.38 15.95 11.40
CA SER A 111 6.05 17.37 11.18
C SER A 111 6.87 18.35 12.02
N SER A 112 7.74 17.87 12.91
CA SER A 112 8.47 18.73 13.87
C SER A 112 9.32 19.83 13.23
N ASN A 113 9.69 19.69 11.94
CA ASN A 113 10.47 20.68 11.18
C ASN A 113 9.59 21.53 10.24
N LEU A 114 8.27 21.38 10.30
CA LEU A 114 7.33 22.14 9.50
C LEU A 114 6.69 23.25 10.35
N PRO A 115 6.19 24.33 9.73
CA PRO A 115 5.35 25.30 10.42
C PRO A 115 4.16 24.61 11.09
N GLY A 116 3.98 24.80 12.40
CA GLY A 116 3.00 24.05 13.20
C GLY A 116 1.55 24.19 12.73
N GLU A 117 1.20 25.31 12.08
CA GLU A 117 -0.14 25.57 11.55
C GLU A 117 -0.53 24.63 10.38
N ILE A 118 0.46 24.14 9.62
CA ILE A 118 0.20 23.31 8.42
C ILE A 118 -0.17 21.87 8.79
N SER A 119 0.37 21.34 9.88
CA SER A 119 0.23 19.94 10.27
C SER A 119 -0.59 19.72 11.54
N ALA A 120 -1.14 20.78 12.13
CA ALA A 120 -1.97 20.66 13.32
C ALA A 120 -3.35 20.07 12.99
N PRO A 121 -3.82 19.04 13.74
CA PRO A 121 -5.17 18.55 13.61
C PRO A 121 -6.20 19.66 13.86
N LYS A 122 -7.18 19.79 12.96
CA LYS A 122 -8.32 20.69 13.12
C LYS A 122 -9.54 19.89 13.57
N ARG A 123 -10.42 20.51 14.32
CA ARG A 123 -11.64 19.87 14.79
C ARG A 123 -12.62 19.53 13.64
N LYS A 124 -12.63 20.32 12.56
CA LYS A 124 -13.49 20.13 11.38
C LYS A 124 -12.74 20.53 10.13
N ALA A 125 -12.97 19.82 9.03
CA ALA A 125 -12.48 20.17 7.70
C ALA A 125 -13.29 19.42 6.63
N GLU A 126 -13.23 19.88 5.37
CA GLU A 126 -13.85 19.21 4.23
C GLU A 126 -13.14 17.89 3.88
N VAL A 127 -11.80 17.89 3.99
CA VAL A 127 -10.95 16.76 3.65
C VAL A 127 -10.27 16.22 4.90
N LEU A 128 -10.40 14.93 5.15
CA LEU A 128 -9.53 14.24 6.10
C LEU A 128 -8.41 13.54 5.33
N TRP A 129 -7.18 13.86 5.69
CA TRP A 129 -6.06 13.08 5.21
C TRP A 129 -5.62 12.04 6.23
N TYR A 130 -5.80 10.76 5.85
CA TYR A 130 -5.41 9.59 6.64
C TYR A 130 -3.95 9.24 6.32
N VAL A 131 -3.05 9.50 7.28
CA VAL A 131 -1.58 9.47 7.09
C VAL A 131 -1.06 8.04 6.92
N GLY A 132 -1.52 7.12 7.76
CA GLY A 132 -1.08 5.73 7.77
C GLY A 132 0.20 5.49 8.57
N CYS A 133 0.37 4.24 9.07
CA CYS A 133 1.43 3.89 10.00
C CYS A 133 2.85 4.05 9.42
N VAL A 134 3.05 3.72 8.13
CA VAL A 134 4.40 3.78 7.53
C VAL A 134 4.90 5.22 7.49
N SER A 135 4.10 6.15 7.03
CA SER A 135 4.45 7.58 7.01
C SER A 135 4.57 8.19 8.41
N SER A 136 3.80 7.69 9.39
CA SER A 136 3.86 8.20 10.76
C SER A 136 5.12 7.76 11.52
N PHE A 137 5.57 6.50 11.35
CA PHE A 137 6.55 5.91 12.26
C PHE A 137 7.88 5.49 11.62
N TYR A 138 8.03 5.56 10.29
CA TYR A 138 9.28 5.18 9.64
C TYR A 138 10.01 6.40 9.07
N PRO A 139 11.18 6.79 9.64
CA PRO A 139 11.87 8.05 9.25
C PRO A 139 12.16 8.17 7.75
N MET A 140 12.43 7.05 7.06
CA MET A 140 12.65 7.05 5.61
C MET A 140 11.41 7.47 4.80
N ALA A 141 10.22 7.38 5.40
CA ALA A 141 8.96 7.76 4.78
C ALA A 141 8.46 9.16 5.16
N TYR A 142 9.12 9.86 6.09
CA TYR A 142 8.67 11.17 6.60
C TYR A 142 8.54 12.25 5.52
N LYS A 143 9.30 12.14 4.43
CA LYS A 143 9.14 13.06 3.30
C LYS A 143 7.77 12.96 2.63
N ILE A 144 7.09 11.82 2.71
CA ILE A 144 5.75 11.65 2.14
C ILE A 144 4.73 12.55 2.82
N PRO A 145 4.55 12.46 4.16
CA PRO A 145 3.60 13.33 4.85
C PRO A 145 4.04 14.80 4.82
N GLN A 146 5.33 15.10 4.89
CA GLN A 146 5.85 16.46 4.75
C GLN A 146 5.51 17.06 3.38
N SER A 147 5.62 16.29 2.30
CA SER A 147 5.24 16.74 0.97
C SER A 147 3.73 16.94 0.85
N MET A 148 2.95 15.99 1.33
CA MET A 148 1.49 16.02 1.15
C MET A 148 0.84 17.19 1.88
N VAL A 149 1.22 17.52 3.14
CA VAL A 149 0.65 18.67 3.85
C VAL A 149 1.00 19.99 3.16
N GLN A 150 2.21 20.10 2.60
CA GLN A 150 2.61 21.30 1.87
C GLN A 150 1.84 21.44 0.56
N ILE A 151 1.63 20.36 -0.18
CA ILE A 151 0.81 20.36 -1.40
C ILE A 151 -0.62 20.79 -1.06
N LEU A 152 -1.26 20.16 -0.07
CA LEU A 152 -2.63 20.49 0.32
C LEU A 152 -2.75 21.96 0.78
N GLY A 153 -1.80 22.42 1.59
CA GLY A 153 -1.79 23.81 2.07
C GLY A 153 -1.63 24.82 0.92
N ARG A 154 -0.69 24.60 0.00
CA ARG A 154 -0.44 25.48 -1.16
C ARG A 154 -1.60 25.46 -2.17
N SER A 155 -2.34 24.34 -2.24
CA SER A 155 -3.54 24.22 -3.08
C SER A 155 -4.80 24.83 -2.44
N GLY A 156 -4.69 25.43 -1.25
CA GLY A 156 -5.83 26.04 -0.55
C GLY A 156 -6.90 25.04 -0.07
N VAL A 157 -6.53 23.77 0.12
CA VAL A 157 -7.45 22.72 0.57
C VAL A 157 -7.74 22.89 2.06
N ASP A 158 -9.02 22.90 2.44
CA ASP A 158 -9.41 22.80 3.85
C ASP A 158 -9.32 21.33 4.30
N PHE A 159 -8.21 20.98 4.92
CA PHE A 159 -7.94 19.62 5.36
C PHE A 159 -7.61 19.52 6.84
N THR A 160 -7.77 18.32 7.38
CA THR A 160 -7.31 17.93 8.71
C THR A 160 -6.70 16.52 8.69
N LEU A 161 -6.08 16.14 9.80
CA LEU A 161 -5.58 14.79 10.08
C LEU A 161 -5.94 14.42 11.52
N LEU A 162 -5.90 13.13 11.85
CA LEU A 162 -6.33 12.64 13.16
C LEU A 162 -5.22 12.72 14.22
N GLY A 163 -3.95 12.79 13.81
CA GLY A 163 -2.84 12.78 14.76
C GLY A 163 -2.81 11.52 15.63
N GLY A 164 -2.71 11.66 16.94
CA GLY A 164 -2.72 10.55 17.89
C GLY A 164 -4.00 9.71 17.88
N GLU A 165 -5.12 10.29 17.44
CA GLU A 165 -6.40 9.59 17.31
C GLU A 165 -6.47 8.64 16.08
N GLU A 166 -5.48 8.68 15.17
CA GLU A 166 -5.42 7.77 14.04
C GLU A 166 -4.92 6.39 14.47
N TRP A 167 -5.72 5.35 14.26
CA TRP A 167 -5.31 3.96 14.46
C TRP A 167 -4.89 3.30 13.14
N CYS A 168 -4.23 2.15 13.23
CA CYS A 168 -3.91 1.35 12.04
C CYS A 168 -5.18 1.01 11.26
N CYS A 169 -5.12 1.05 9.92
CA CYS A 169 -6.25 0.64 9.09
C CYS A 169 -6.60 -0.87 9.18
N GLY A 170 -5.76 -1.68 9.84
CA GLY A 170 -6.00 -3.12 9.99
C GLY A 170 -5.60 -3.98 8.79
N PHE A 171 -5.15 -3.41 7.67
CA PHE A 171 -4.75 -4.18 6.49
C PHE A 171 -3.73 -5.30 6.76
N PRO A 172 -2.71 -5.12 7.64
CA PRO A 172 -1.80 -6.21 7.99
C PRO A 172 -2.51 -7.37 8.70
N LEU A 173 -3.47 -7.09 9.56
CA LEU A 173 -4.28 -8.13 10.22
C LEU A 173 -5.16 -8.85 9.21
N TYR A 174 -5.86 -8.11 8.36
CA TYR A 174 -6.70 -8.66 7.30
C TYR A 174 -5.92 -9.60 6.39
N THR A 175 -4.81 -9.13 5.81
CA THR A 175 -3.98 -9.94 4.91
C THR A 175 -3.24 -11.05 5.64
N GLY A 176 -3.04 -10.95 6.95
CA GLY A 176 -2.49 -11.97 7.82
C GLY A 176 -3.43 -13.14 8.11
N GLY A 177 -4.73 -13.04 7.74
CA GLY A 177 -5.76 -14.01 8.07
C GLY A 177 -6.35 -13.86 9.47
N MET A 178 -6.29 -12.64 10.03
CA MET A 178 -6.81 -12.26 11.36
C MET A 178 -7.85 -11.15 11.20
N SER A 179 -8.81 -11.34 10.29
CA SER A 179 -9.84 -10.35 9.94
C SER A 179 -10.76 -10.02 11.11
N ASP A 180 -10.97 -10.94 12.03
CA ASP A 180 -11.70 -10.76 13.29
C ASP A 180 -11.13 -9.63 14.16
N ARG A 181 -9.83 -9.38 14.09
CA ARG A 181 -9.12 -8.33 14.85
C ARG A 181 -9.15 -6.94 14.19
N VAL A 182 -9.75 -6.82 13.02
CA VAL A 182 -9.81 -5.55 12.27
C VAL A 182 -10.99 -4.68 12.71
N HIS A 183 -12.08 -5.30 13.18
CA HIS A 183 -13.36 -4.63 13.43
C HIS A 183 -13.23 -3.43 14.38
N ASP A 184 -12.58 -3.59 15.52
CA ASP A 184 -12.45 -2.52 16.52
C ASP A 184 -11.61 -1.33 16.01
N LEU A 185 -10.57 -1.62 15.21
CA LEU A 185 -9.78 -0.59 14.53
C LEU A 185 -10.65 0.19 13.53
N ALA A 186 -11.50 -0.53 12.80
CA ALA A 186 -12.37 0.06 11.78
C ALA A 186 -13.45 0.96 12.43
N VAL A 187 -14.09 0.49 13.48
CA VAL A 187 -15.10 1.26 14.24
C VAL A 187 -14.48 2.54 14.80
N HIS A 188 -13.37 2.43 15.51
CA HIS A 188 -12.68 3.61 16.06
C HIS A 188 -12.33 4.62 14.98
N ASN A 189 -11.65 4.18 13.90
CA ASN A 189 -11.24 5.06 12.82
C ASN A 189 -12.44 5.75 12.17
N LEU A 190 -13.55 5.02 11.94
CA LEU A 190 -14.76 5.59 11.36
C LEU A 190 -15.41 6.64 12.27
N GLU A 191 -15.46 6.40 13.59
CA GLU A 191 -15.96 7.38 14.55
C GLU A 191 -15.13 8.66 14.56
N ARG A 192 -13.78 8.54 14.51
CA ARG A 192 -12.88 9.69 14.44
C ARG A 192 -13.08 10.49 13.16
N VAL A 193 -13.18 9.80 12.01
CA VAL A 193 -13.47 10.45 10.72
C VAL A 193 -14.79 11.21 10.76
N ARG A 194 -15.86 10.58 11.24
CA ARG A 194 -17.19 11.23 11.39
C ARG A 194 -17.13 12.49 12.26
N ALA A 195 -16.35 12.45 13.34
CA ALA A 195 -16.21 13.58 14.24
C ALA A 195 -15.62 14.83 13.58
N THR A 196 -14.81 14.66 12.52
CA THR A 196 -14.25 15.77 11.73
C THR A 196 -15.27 16.42 10.78
N GLY A 197 -16.36 15.73 10.46
CA GLY A 197 -17.34 16.16 9.47
C GLY A 197 -16.83 16.14 8.02
N ALA A 198 -15.66 15.56 7.77
CA ALA A 198 -15.08 15.46 6.43
C ALA A 198 -15.97 14.64 5.49
N LYS A 199 -16.06 15.10 4.26
CA LYS A 199 -16.77 14.43 3.17
C LYS A 199 -15.84 13.65 2.25
N ILE A 200 -14.56 13.97 2.29
CA ILE A 200 -13.53 13.33 1.48
C ILE A 200 -12.46 12.79 2.43
N LEU A 201 -12.13 11.50 2.28
CA LEU A 201 -10.99 10.88 2.94
C LEU A 201 -9.92 10.62 1.88
N VAL A 202 -8.71 11.15 2.09
CA VAL A 202 -7.55 10.96 1.22
C VAL A 202 -6.49 10.14 1.93
N SER A 203 -5.89 9.16 1.26
CA SER A 203 -4.72 8.43 1.78
C SER A 203 -3.60 8.31 0.75
N THR A 204 -2.35 8.47 1.21
CA THR A 204 -1.13 8.24 0.42
C THR A 204 -0.65 6.79 0.44
N CYS A 205 -1.33 5.93 1.19
CA CYS A 205 -1.02 4.51 1.27
C CYS A 205 -2.05 3.69 0.49
N ALA A 206 -1.62 2.98 -0.55
CA ALA A 206 -2.47 2.14 -1.38
C ALA A 206 -3.25 1.08 -0.55
N SER A 207 -2.62 0.50 0.47
CA SER A 207 -3.27 -0.50 1.33
C SER A 207 -4.28 0.15 2.28
N CYS A 208 -3.99 1.33 2.85
CA CYS A 208 -4.97 2.07 3.66
C CYS A 208 -6.16 2.50 2.80
N TYR A 209 -5.90 3.04 1.60
CA TYR A 209 -6.95 3.37 0.63
C TYR A 209 -7.84 2.17 0.33
N HIS A 210 -7.23 1.01 -0.01
CA HIS A 210 -7.97 -0.21 -0.31
C HIS A 210 -8.83 -0.67 0.89
N THR A 211 -8.31 -0.54 2.10
CA THR A 211 -9.06 -0.86 3.33
C THR A 211 -10.28 0.04 3.50
N TRP A 212 -10.10 1.35 3.41
CA TRP A 212 -11.18 2.32 3.55
C TRP A 212 -12.22 2.22 2.43
N LYS A 213 -11.78 1.96 1.19
CA LYS A 213 -12.65 1.94 0.00
C LYS A 213 -13.43 0.65 -0.17
N HIS A 214 -12.83 -0.50 0.21
CA HIS A 214 -13.39 -1.81 -0.11
C HIS A 214 -13.64 -2.71 1.11
N ILE A 215 -12.73 -2.70 2.12
CA ILE A 215 -12.86 -3.63 3.26
C ILE A 215 -13.83 -3.08 4.32
N TYR A 216 -13.70 -1.83 4.70
CA TYR A 216 -14.55 -1.21 5.73
C TYR A 216 -16.03 -1.19 5.35
N PRO A 217 -16.44 -0.83 4.10
CA PRO A 217 -17.85 -0.90 3.68
C PRO A 217 -18.47 -2.30 3.75
N GLU A 218 -17.66 -3.36 3.55
CA GLU A 218 -18.14 -4.75 3.69
C GLU A 218 -18.22 -5.20 5.16
N MET A 219 -17.41 -4.60 6.03
CA MET A 219 -17.28 -4.97 7.44
C MET A 219 -18.24 -4.20 8.34
N LEU A 220 -18.50 -2.94 8.06
CA LEU A 220 -19.29 -2.00 8.88
C LEU A 220 -20.61 -1.69 8.20
N SER A 221 -21.70 -2.17 8.77
CA SER A 221 -23.07 -1.95 8.23
C SER A 221 -23.50 -0.49 8.20
N ASP A 222 -22.85 0.36 8.98
CA ASP A 222 -23.12 1.78 9.12
C ASP A 222 -22.05 2.67 8.42
N PHE A 223 -21.25 2.10 7.51
CA PHE A 223 -20.29 2.89 6.73
C PHE A 223 -21.02 3.96 5.90
N PRO A 224 -20.62 5.26 6.00
CA PRO A 224 -21.36 6.35 5.37
C PRO A 224 -21.23 6.31 3.85
N GLU A 225 -22.38 6.31 3.17
CA GLU A 225 -22.44 6.31 1.69
C GLU A 225 -21.93 7.64 1.08
N ASP A 226 -21.98 8.73 1.86
CA ASP A 226 -21.57 10.08 1.44
C ASP A 226 -20.09 10.41 1.74
N LEU A 227 -19.32 9.47 2.29
CA LEU A 227 -17.87 9.62 2.47
C LEU A 227 -17.13 9.19 1.19
N GLU A 228 -16.62 10.16 0.46
CA GLU A 228 -15.80 9.88 -0.72
C GLU A 228 -14.39 9.47 -0.29
N VAL A 229 -14.01 8.21 -0.55
CA VAL A 229 -12.65 7.71 -0.27
C VAL A 229 -11.82 7.75 -1.54
N LEU A 230 -10.71 8.49 -1.49
CA LEU A 230 -9.78 8.69 -2.61
C LEU A 230 -8.35 8.32 -2.24
N HIS A 231 -7.63 7.75 -3.19
CA HIS A 231 -6.17 7.72 -3.10
C HIS A 231 -5.59 9.11 -3.39
N ALA A 232 -4.44 9.44 -2.82
CA ALA A 232 -3.79 10.73 -3.03
C ALA A 232 -3.59 11.07 -4.50
N THR A 233 -3.33 10.09 -5.37
CA THR A 233 -3.16 10.32 -6.82
C THR A 233 -4.47 10.73 -7.51
N GLU A 234 -5.62 10.19 -7.10
CA GLU A 234 -6.93 10.63 -7.59
C GLU A 234 -7.20 12.08 -7.16
N TYR A 235 -6.87 12.39 -5.91
CA TYR A 235 -7.08 13.73 -5.38
C TYR A 235 -6.14 14.76 -6.01
N LEU A 236 -4.86 14.42 -6.21
CA LEU A 236 -3.88 15.26 -6.91
C LEU A 236 -4.28 15.51 -8.36
N ALA A 237 -4.74 14.47 -9.09
CA ALA A 237 -5.26 14.64 -10.45
C ALA A 237 -6.44 15.63 -10.48
N ARG A 238 -7.36 15.52 -9.53
CA ARG A 238 -8.50 16.45 -9.37
C ARG A 238 -8.03 17.89 -9.10
N LEU A 239 -6.99 18.09 -8.31
CA LEU A 239 -6.42 19.43 -8.04
C LEU A 239 -5.75 20.01 -9.29
N VAL A 240 -5.09 19.19 -10.10
CA VAL A 240 -4.50 19.60 -11.40
C VAL A 240 -5.62 20.03 -12.36
N ASP A 241 -6.66 19.21 -12.52
CA ASP A 241 -7.80 19.52 -13.42
C ASP A 241 -8.53 20.82 -13.05
N ARG A 242 -8.63 21.11 -11.76
CA ARG A 242 -9.24 22.34 -11.25
C ARG A 242 -8.33 23.57 -11.29
N GLY A 243 -7.08 23.40 -11.72
CA GLY A 243 -6.08 24.47 -11.70
C GLY A 243 -5.69 24.95 -10.29
N GLN A 244 -6.00 24.14 -9.27
CA GLN A 244 -5.65 24.42 -7.86
C GLN A 244 -4.21 24.01 -7.54
N LEU A 245 -3.62 23.13 -8.36
CA LEU A 245 -2.24 22.68 -8.24
C LEU A 245 -1.46 23.13 -9.47
N LYS A 246 -0.60 24.15 -9.30
CA LYS A 246 0.29 24.63 -10.35
C LYS A 246 1.59 23.84 -10.34
N LEU A 247 1.97 23.32 -11.51
CA LEU A 247 3.15 22.48 -11.68
C LEU A 247 4.21 23.22 -12.51
N GLY A 248 5.42 23.35 -11.94
CA GLY A 248 6.60 23.90 -12.59
C GLY A 248 7.51 22.80 -13.15
N PRO A 249 8.58 23.15 -13.91
CA PRO A 249 9.40 22.19 -14.61
C PRO A 249 10.30 21.37 -13.68
N VAL A 250 10.29 20.03 -13.87
CA VAL A 250 11.23 19.09 -13.23
C VAL A 250 11.91 18.28 -14.32
N GLU A 251 13.18 18.59 -14.58
CA GLU A 251 13.99 17.92 -15.61
C GLU A 251 14.54 16.61 -15.05
N GLU A 252 13.76 15.53 -15.12
CA GLU A 252 14.16 14.21 -14.64
C GLU A 252 13.54 13.09 -15.48
N VAL A 253 14.29 12.01 -15.71
CA VAL A 253 13.78 10.75 -16.27
C VAL A 253 13.41 9.84 -15.12
N ILE A 254 12.14 9.47 -15.04
CA ILE A 254 11.58 8.60 -14.00
C ILE A 254 10.95 7.34 -14.57
N THR A 255 10.76 6.34 -13.74
CA THR A 255 9.89 5.20 -14.03
C THR A 255 8.88 5.01 -12.90
N TYR A 256 7.70 4.43 -13.20
CA TYR A 256 6.64 4.30 -12.21
C TYR A 256 6.40 2.85 -11.80
N HIS A 257 6.36 2.61 -10.50
CA HIS A 257 5.96 1.33 -9.93
C HIS A 257 4.49 1.35 -9.52
N ASP A 258 3.66 0.57 -10.20
CA ASP A 258 2.25 0.41 -9.87
C ASP A 258 2.08 -0.40 -8.56
N PRO A 259 1.58 0.20 -7.46
CA PRO A 259 1.28 -0.51 -6.24
C PRO A 259 0.15 -1.53 -6.46
N CYS A 260 0.29 -2.71 -5.89
CA CYS A 260 -0.66 -3.80 -6.14
C CYS A 260 -2.08 -3.48 -5.64
N ASP A 261 -2.20 -2.88 -4.45
CA ASP A 261 -3.50 -2.56 -3.87
C ASP A 261 -4.17 -1.37 -4.56
N LEU A 262 -3.39 -0.44 -5.13
CA LEU A 262 -3.91 0.68 -5.90
C LEU A 262 -4.34 0.25 -7.31
N GLY A 263 -3.43 -0.37 -8.07
CA GLY A 263 -3.70 -0.74 -9.46
C GLY A 263 -4.51 -2.03 -9.57
N LYS A 264 -3.93 -3.17 -9.15
CA LYS A 264 -4.52 -4.49 -9.41
C LYS A 264 -5.79 -4.78 -8.61
N ARG A 265 -5.94 -4.20 -7.42
CA ARG A 265 -7.14 -4.40 -6.58
C ARG A 265 -8.17 -3.31 -6.75
N SER A 266 -7.74 -2.07 -7.02
CA SER A 266 -8.64 -0.92 -7.05
C SER A 266 -8.77 -0.27 -8.44
N GLY A 267 -8.02 -0.75 -9.45
CA GLY A 267 -8.16 -0.30 -10.85
C GLY A 267 -7.49 1.03 -11.18
N ILE A 268 -6.82 1.66 -10.22
CA ILE A 268 -6.23 2.99 -10.39
C ILE A 268 -4.83 2.88 -11.01
N PHE A 269 -4.74 3.19 -12.29
CA PHE A 269 -3.51 3.16 -13.10
C PHE A 269 -3.24 4.47 -13.82
N ASP A 270 -4.27 5.22 -14.17
CA ASP A 270 -4.19 6.40 -15.02
C ASP A 270 -3.89 7.65 -14.22
N GLU A 271 -4.50 7.83 -13.05
CA GLU A 271 -4.37 9.03 -12.23
C GLU A 271 -2.92 9.33 -11.80
N PRO A 272 -2.10 8.35 -11.34
CA PRO A 272 -0.71 8.65 -11.04
C PRO A 272 0.10 9.05 -12.29
N ARG A 273 -0.20 8.46 -13.45
CA ARG A 273 0.45 8.83 -14.72
C ARG A 273 0.02 10.21 -15.17
N TYR A 274 -1.28 10.49 -15.10
CA TYR A 274 -1.85 11.80 -15.39
C TYR A 274 -1.13 12.91 -14.61
N VAL A 275 -0.96 12.75 -13.31
CA VAL A 275 -0.26 13.73 -12.47
C VAL A 275 1.20 13.91 -12.91
N LEU A 276 1.93 12.80 -13.16
CA LEU A 276 3.34 12.85 -13.56
C LEU A 276 3.52 13.46 -14.95
N GLU A 277 2.65 13.15 -15.90
CA GLU A 277 2.70 13.66 -17.28
C GLU A 277 2.35 15.15 -17.38
N HIS A 278 1.67 15.73 -16.36
CA HIS A 278 1.39 17.17 -16.28
C HIS A 278 2.56 17.97 -15.69
N ILE A 279 3.62 17.31 -15.19
CA ILE A 279 4.82 18.01 -14.73
C ILE A 279 5.72 18.33 -15.94
N PRO A 280 5.94 19.61 -16.29
CA PRO A 280 6.78 19.99 -17.44
C PRO A 280 8.23 19.48 -17.25
N GLY A 281 8.82 18.96 -18.30
CA GLY A 281 10.21 18.45 -18.31
C GLY A 281 10.39 17.05 -17.71
N LEU A 282 9.36 16.47 -17.06
CA LEU A 282 9.43 15.14 -16.50
C LEU A 282 9.20 14.08 -17.59
N GLU A 283 10.14 13.17 -17.75
CA GLU A 283 10.04 12.06 -18.71
C GLU A 283 9.69 10.76 -18.00
N LEU A 284 8.48 10.24 -18.21
CA LEU A 284 8.04 8.94 -17.70
C LEU A 284 8.41 7.82 -18.68
N ARG A 285 9.29 6.91 -18.24
CA ARG A 285 9.63 5.69 -19.00
C ARG A 285 9.06 4.48 -18.31
N GLU A 286 8.15 3.77 -18.97
CA GLU A 286 7.52 2.56 -18.42
C GLU A 286 8.51 1.38 -18.35
N MET A 287 8.41 0.59 -17.29
CA MET A 287 9.12 -0.68 -17.18
C MET A 287 8.50 -1.73 -18.11
N ALA A 288 9.23 -2.80 -18.44
CA ALA A 288 8.73 -3.91 -19.26
C ALA A 288 7.42 -4.51 -18.73
N ASN A 289 7.25 -4.50 -17.41
CA ASN A 289 6.01 -4.94 -16.76
C ASN A 289 5.39 -3.76 -15.99
N TYR A 290 4.35 -3.17 -16.50
CA TYR A 290 3.65 -2.02 -15.94
C TYR A 290 2.14 -2.24 -15.88
N ARG A 291 1.41 -1.35 -15.22
CA ARG A 291 -0.05 -1.44 -14.97
C ARG A 291 -0.43 -2.80 -14.36
N GLN A 292 -1.44 -3.48 -14.89
CA GLN A 292 -1.87 -4.80 -14.42
C GLN A 292 -0.80 -5.88 -14.47
N ASN A 293 0.21 -5.71 -15.32
CA ASN A 293 1.34 -6.64 -15.47
C ASN A 293 2.53 -6.32 -14.56
N SER A 294 2.46 -5.25 -13.76
CA SER A 294 3.56 -4.84 -12.90
C SER A 294 4.01 -5.97 -11.96
N LEU A 295 5.33 -6.11 -11.77
CA LEU A 295 5.85 -7.01 -10.74
C LEU A 295 5.67 -6.37 -9.35
N CYS A 296 5.38 -7.21 -8.35
CA CYS A 296 5.27 -6.78 -6.96
C CYS A 296 6.62 -6.31 -6.41
N CYS A 297 6.61 -5.28 -5.56
CA CYS A 297 7.80 -4.86 -4.80
C CYS A 297 8.23 -5.88 -3.73
N GLY A 298 7.36 -6.83 -3.38
CA GLY A 298 7.61 -7.83 -2.34
C GLY A 298 7.09 -7.45 -0.94
N GLY A 299 6.77 -6.18 -0.68
CA GLY A 299 6.48 -5.68 0.67
C GLY A 299 5.10 -5.98 1.24
N GLY A 300 4.21 -6.64 0.48
CA GLY A 300 2.86 -6.98 0.93
C GLY A 300 2.75 -8.30 1.69
N GLY A 301 1.53 -8.61 2.18
CA GLY A 301 1.19 -9.88 2.83
C GLY A 301 1.98 -10.20 4.10
N ASN A 302 2.57 -9.18 4.73
CA ASN A 302 3.41 -9.27 5.94
C ASN A 302 4.67 -10.13 5.79
N VAL A 303 5.06 -10.52 4.56
CA VAL A 303 6.19 -11.42 4.31
C VAL A 303 7.52 -10.85 4.86
N GLU A 304 7.64 -9.53 4.89
CA GLU A 304 8.84 -8.84 5.41
C GLU A 304 9.12 -9.17 6.88
N THR A 305 8.10 -9.43 7.69
CA THR A 305 8.27 -9.66 9.14
C THR A 305 9.00 -10.97 9.46
N PHE A 306 8.86 -11.98 8.61
CA PHE A 306 9.43 -13.32 8.86
C PHE A 306 10.33 -13.85 7.73
N SER A 307 10.26 -13.25 6.52
CA SER A 307 11.10 -13.65 5.37
C SER A 307 11.64 -12.43 4.60
N PRO A 308 12.49 -11.59 5.24
CA PRO A 308 13.01 -10.37 4.63
C PRO A 308 13.87 -10.61 3.39
N ASP A 309 14.54 -11.76 3.27
CA ASP A 309 15.32 -12.11 2.09
C ASP A 309 14.44 -12.40 0.87
N THR A 310 13.27 -13.02 1.06
CA THR A 310 12.27 -13.19 0.00
C THR A 310 11.78 -11.85 -0.53
N VAL A 311 11.50 -10.91 0.37
CA VAL A 311 11.09 -9.55 0.01
C VAL A 311 12.20 -8.82 -0.73
N ASN A 312 13.45 -8.93 -0.26
CA ASN A 312 14.59 -8.30 -0.89
C ASN A 312 14.82 -8.82 -2.33
N GLU A 313 14.70 -10.11 -2.57
CA GLU A 313 14.85 -10.67 -3.92
C GLU A 313 13.70 -10.24 -4.84
N ALA A 314 12.45 -10.18 -4.35
CA ALA A 314 11.34 -9.65 -5.13
C ALA A 314 11.56 -8.16 -5.48
N ALA A 315 12.01 -7.35 -4.52
CA ALA A 315 12.37 -5.95 -4.74
C ALA A 315 13.51 -5.79 -5.74
N ARG A 316 14.56 -6.62 -5.63
CA ARG A 316 15.70 -6.62 -6.56
C ARG A 316 15.25 -6.85 -8.00
N ARG A 317 14.38 -7.83 -8.24
CA ARG A 317 13.83 -8.11 -9.58
C ARG A 317 13.07 -6.92 -10.14
N ARG A 318 12.30 -6.24 -9.31
CA ARG A 318 11.58 -5.03 -9.72
C ARG A 318 12.53 -3.86 -10.01
N LEU A 319 13.53 -3.65 -9.17
CA LEU A 319 14.54 -2.60 -9.33
C LEU A 319 15.39 -2.78 -10.60
N LEU A 320 15.73 -4.02 -10.95
CA LEU A 320 16.44 -4.31 -12.22
C LEU A 320 15.61 -3.93 -13.44
N GLN A 321 14.27 -4.09 -13.40
CA GLN A 321 13.41 -3.60 -14.47
C GLN A 321 13.38 -2.06 -14.54
N ALA A 322 13.41 -1.41 -13.38
CA ALA A 322 13.47 0.04 -13.30
C ALA A 322 14.81 0.58 -13.83
N GLU A 323 15.92 -0.02 -13.43
CA GLU A 323 17.27 0.33 -13.92
C GLU A 323 17.39 0.20 -15.44
N ALA A 324 16.77 -0.83 -16.03
CA ALA A 324 16.75 -1.07 -17.46
C ALA A 324 16.03 0.03 -18.28
N THR A 325 15.22 0.88 -17.64
CA THR A 325 14.58 2.03 -18.30
C THR A 325 15.53 3.22 -18.49
N GLY A 326 16.68 3.23 -17.82
CA GLY A 326 17.60 4.36 -17.76
C GLY A 326 17.08 5.53 -16.90
N ALA A 327 16.04 5.32 -16.10
CA ALA A 327 15.52 6.32 -15.18
C ALA A 327 16.47 6.55 -14.00
N SER A 328 16.48 7.77 -13.46
CA SER A 328 17.22 8.13 -12.24
C SER A 328 16.46 7.76 -10.97
N SER A 329 15.11 7.72 -11.07
CA SER A 329 14.22 7.44 -9.96
C SER A 329 13.14 6.43 -10.32
N ILE A 330 12.79 5.58 -9.34
CA ILE A 330 11.56 4.79 -9.35
C ILE A 330 10.54 5.46 -8.44
N VAL A 331 9.46 5.96 -9.03
CA VAL A 331 8.36 6.63 -8.34
C VAL A 331 7.28 5.62 -8.01
N SER A 332 6.67 5.73 -6.85
CA SER A 332 5.50 4.92 -6.46
C SER A 332 4.49 5.75 -5.69
N ALA A 333 3.25 5.34 -5.67
CA ALA A 333 2.16 5.94 -4.90
C ALA A 333 1.72 5.01 -3.77
N CYS A 334 2.68 4.50 -2.99
CA CYS A 334 2.44 3.65 -1.83
C CYS A 334 3.64 3.70 -0.89
N GLN A 335 3.38 4.10 0.34
CA GLN A 335 4.38 4.22 1.40
C GLN A 335 5.17 2.91 1.63
N GLN A 336 4.47 1.77 1.63
CA GLN A 336 5.11 0.47 1.80
C GLN A 336 5.96 0.08 0.59
N CYS A 337 5.49 0.33 -0.64
CA CYS A 337 6.27 0.06 -1.84
C CYS A 337 7.53 0.93 -1.87
N MET A 338 7.41 2.23 -1.57
CA MET A 338 8.55 3.15 -1.50
C MET A 338 9.59 2.63 -0.48
N ARG A 339 9.16 2.28 0.74
CA ARG A 339 10.03 1.75 1.79
C ARG A 339 10.74 0.46 1.34
N THR A 340 10.00 -0.46 0.74
CA THR A 340 10.53 -1.76 0.28
C THR A 340 11.55 -1.58 -0.84
N LEU A 341 11.24 -0.72 -1.82
CA LEU A 341 12.14 -0.44 -2.95
C LEU A 341 13.39 0.33 -2.49
N PHE A 342 13.25 1.29 -1.57
CA PHE A 342 14.37 2.00 -0.97
C PHE A 342 15.34 1.04 -0.27
N ASN A 343 14.83 0.15 0.60
CA ASN A 343 15.65 -0.83 1.29
C ASN A 343 16.30 -1.83 0.31
N GLY A 344 15.53 -2.27 -0.70
CA GLY A 344 16.02 -3.15 -1.76
C GLY A 344 17.15 -2.53 -2.58
N ALA A 345 17.02 -1.25 -2.97
CA ALA A 345 18.05 -0.53 -3.71
C ALA A 345 19.35 -0.44 -2.88
N ARG A 346 19.25 -0.08 -1.60
CA ARG A 346 20.41 -0.04 -0.68
C ARG A 346 21.08 -1.40 -0.52
N LYS A 347 20.32 -2.45 -0.22
CA LYS A 347 20.84 -3.81 0.04
C LYS A 347 21.52 -4.37 -1.22
N ASN A 348 20.99 -4.08 -2.40
CA ASN A 348 21.50 -4.61 -3.67
C ASN A 348 22.47 -3.63 -4.39
N ARG A 349 22.81 -2.48 -3.80
CA ARG A 349 23.70 -1.46 -4.37
C ARG A 349 23.26 -0.94 -5.76
N ILE A 350 21.94 -0.87 -5.96
CA ILE A 350 21.33 -0.32 -7.17
C ILE A 350 21.24 1.20 -7.03
N ARG A 351 21.79 1.95 -8.00
CA ARG A 351 21.84 3.42 -8.00
C ARG A 351 20.55 4.01 -8.57
N LEU A 352 19.42 3.75 -7.90
CA LEU A 352 18.12 4.26 -8.27
C LEU A 352 17.45 4.86 -7.03
N ARG A 353 16.97 6.10 -7.12
CA ARG A 353 16.21 6.70 -6.03
C ARG A 353 14.80 6.10 -5.98
N ALA A 354 14.38 5.60 -4.83
CA ALA A 354 12.99 5.23 -4.62
C ALA A 354 12.28 6.40 -3.91
N VAL A 355 11.28 6.98 -4.56
CA VAL A 355 10.55 8.17 -4.08
C VAL A 355 9.05 7.99 -4.18
N ASP A 356 8.32 8.66 -3.31
CA ASP A 356 6.86 8.74 -3.42
C ASP A 356 6.46 9.84 -4.40
N ILE A 357 5.36 9.65 -5.12
CA ILE A 357 4.84 10.62 -6.09
C ILE A 357 4.64 12.01 -5.48
N SER A 358 4.24 12.10 -4.20
CA SER A 358 4.05 13.36 -3.50
C SER A 358 5.32 14.21 -3.42
N GLN A 359 6.51 13.56 -3.40
CA GLN A 359 7.79 14.28 -3.35
C GLN A 359 8.11 14.95 -4.70
N ILE A 360 7.84 14.26 -5.82
CA ILE A 360 8.02 14.83 -7.16
C ILE A 360 7.02 15.96 -7.41
N VAL A 361 5.77 15.76 -6.98
CA VAL A 361 4.73 16.79 -7.11
C VAL A 361 5.09 18.04 -6.29
N LEU A 362 5.55 17.88 -5.05
CA LEU A 362 5.97 19.03 -4.23
C LEU A 362 7.13 19.79 -4.89
N GLU A 363 8.15 19.09 -5.37
CA GLU A 363 9.26 19.72 -6.09
C GLU A 363 8.77 20.54 -7.29
N SER A 364 7.80 20.01 -8.03
CA SER A 364 7.20 20.70 -9.17
C SER A 364 6.41 21.95 -8.72
N VAL A 365 5.65 21.84 -7.64
CA VAL A 365 4.89 23.00 -7.08
C VAL A 365 5.84 24.11 -6.63
N GLU A 366 6.92 23.75 -5.94
CA GLU A 366 7.92 24.74 -5.47
C GLU A 366 8.60 25.46 -6.65
N ARG A 367 8.83 24.77 -7.75
CA ARG A 367 9.39 25.38 -8.97
C ARG A 367 8.40 26.24 -9.75
N ALA A 368 7.11 26.03 -9.59
CA ALA A 368 6.09 26.89 -10.18
C ALA A 368 5.96 28.23 -9.45
N GLU A 369 6.40 28.29 -8.18
CA GLU A 369 6.35 29.49 -7.34
C GLU A 369 7.66 30.30 -7.38
N ALA A 370 8.77 29.69 -7.85
CA ALA A 370 10.10 30.32 -7.94
C ALA A 370 10.25 31.17 -9.20
#